data_e129bcbfa907ac4a4355ffda13513d34
#
_entry.id   e129bcbfa907ac4a4355ffda13513d34
#
_cell.length_a   1.000
_cell.length_b   1.000
_cell.length_c   1.000
_cell.angle_alpha   90.00
_cell.angle_beta   90.00
_cell.angle_gamma   90.00
#
_symmetry.space_group_name_H-M   'P 1'
#
loop_
_entity.id
_entity.type
_entity.pdbx_description
1 polymer ?
#
loop_
_entity_poly.entity_id
_entity_poly.type
_entity_poly.pdbx_seq_one_letter_code
_entity_poly.pdbx_strand_id
1 'polypeptide(L)'
;MDSDQQKYCVLAFYLFIEIEDPHKEVAKHKEFFQSREITSRIYISHQGINAQMSGTKKAIQEYMDWMQEDPRFVNIDFKIHAHHEQAFPRATVKYRKQLVALDHNADPHRGGEHVRPAQWKQMLQEDTQNTLLLDVRNDYEWKIGHFEGAVRPELDMFRRFPEYVKQLREQYDPEKTRVMMYCTGGIRCELYSALMKEVGFTNVYQLQGGVIRYGLEEGTDLWKGKLFVFDDRLAVPLSEEAKEPISQCHRCGTPCDVYYNCANMDCNALFLSCAECARAVSGCCSSTCLEAPRVRPFAENPKPFRRKHLCTEC
;
A
#
# COMPACT_ATOMS: atom_id res chain seq x y z
N MET A 1 9.48 22.40 -20.74
CA MET A 1 10.09 21.10 -21.07
C MET A 1 9.78 20.16 -19.90
N ASP A 2 8.97 19.14 -19.89
CA ASP A 2 8.35 18.29 -20.87
C ASP A 2 6.96 17.83 -20.36
N SER A 3 5.87 18.42 -20.85
CA SER A 3 4.51 17.96 -20.52
C SER A 3 4.13 16.67 -21.28
N ASP A 4 4.94 16.25 -22.23
CA ASP A 4 4.67 15.13 -23.14
C ASP A 4 5.22 13.77 -22.63
N GLN A 5 6.13 13.76 -21.63
CA GLN A 5 6.71 12.53 -21.09
C GLN A 5 5.81 11.79 -20.10
N GLN A 6 4.80 12.44 -19.51
CA GLN A 6 3.89 11.84 -18.54
C GLN A 6 2.50 11.61 -19.13
N LYS A 7 2.43 10.67 -20.09
CA LYS A 7 1.18 10.30 -20.77
C LYS A 7 0.17 9.63 -19.85
N TYR A 8 0.64 8.92 -18.82
CA TYR A 8 -0.18 8.13 -17.91
C TYR A 8 -0.29 8.79 -16.53
N CYS A 9 -1.24 8.33 -15.76
CA CYS A 9 -1.30 8.58 -14.33
C CYS A 9 -1.73 7.32 -13.57
N VAL A 10 -1.41 7.31 -12.28
CA VAL A 10 -1.84 6.31 -11.32
C VAL A 10 -2.86 6.95 -10.40
N LEU A 11 -4.04 6.34 -10.31
CA LEU A 11 -5.14 6.74 -9.43
C LEU A 11 -5.28 5.73 -8.30
N ALA A 12 -5.42 6.22 -7.07
CA ALA A 12 -5.71 5.40 -5.91
C ALA A 12 -6.82 6.03 -5.05
N PHE A 13 -7.77 5.24 -4.61
CA PHE A 13 -8.82 5.66 -3.68
C PHE A 13 -9.42 4.46 -2.95
N TYR A 14 -10.13 4.72 -1.89
CA TYR A 14 -11.04 3.78 -1.23
C TYR A 14 -12.27 4.52 -0.70
N LEU A 15 -13.33 3.78 -0.51
CA LEU A 15 -14.52 4.28 0.17
C LEU A 15 -15.19 3.12 0.92
N PHE A 16 -15.43 3.30 2.23
CA PHE A 16 -16.30 2.45 3.01
C PHE A 16 -17.73 2.95 2.85
N ILE A 17 -18.55 2.15 2.18
CA ILE A 17 -19.96 2.41 1.93
C ILE A 17 -20.65 1.08 1.65
N GLU A 18 -21.90 0.95 2.05
CA GLU A 18 -22.67 -0.26 1.76
C GLU A 18 -22.89 -0.40 0.24
N ILE A 19 -22.48 -1.55 -0.30
CA ILE A 19 -22.73 -1.96 -1.68
C ILE A 19 -23.62 -3.21 -1.62
N GLU A 20 -24.88 -3.03 -1.97
CA GLU A 20 -25.90 -4.09 -1.91
C GLU A 20 -25.53 -5.30 -2.78
N ASP A 21 -25.12 -5.06 -4.02
CA ASP A 21 -24.65 -6.08 -4.97
C ASP A 21 -23.25 -5.79 -5.48
N PRO A 22 -22.20 -6.26 -4.78
CA PRO A 22 -20.82 -6.05 -5.19
C PRO A 22 -20.43 -6.82 -6.46
N HIS A 23 -21.17 -7.90 -6.83
CA HIS A 23 -20.91 -8.62 -8.06
C HIS A 23 -21.38 -7.82 -9.28
N LYS A 24 -22.53 -7.17 -9.19
CA LYS A 24 -23.03 -6.25 -10.21
C LYS A 24 -22.09 -5.05 -10.36
N GLU A 25 -21.56 -4.51 -9.25
CA GLU A 25 -20.61 -3.42 -9.28
C GLU A 25 -19.28 -3.84 -9.94
N VAL A 26 -18.78 -5.05 -9.68
CA VAL A 26 -17.63 -5.63 -10.39
C VAL A 26 -17.89 -5.73 -11.90
N ALA A 27 -19.10 -6.13 -12.32
CA ALA A 27 -19.46 -6.24 -13.72
C ALA A 27 -19.44 -4.88 -14.43
N LYS A 28 -20.05 -3.83 -13.83
CA LYS A 28 -20.02 -2.45 -14.33
C LYS A 28 -18.60 -1.93 -14.56
N HIS A 29 -17.70 -2.13 -13.59
CA HIS A 29 -16.30 -1.71 -13.73
C HIS A 29 -15.58 -2.44 -14.85
N LYS A 30 -15.81 -3.75 -14.99
CA LYS A 30 -15.23 -4.54 -16.10
C LYS A 30 -15.74 -4.08 -17.46
N GLU A 31 -17.02 -3.76 -17.58
CA GLU A 31 -17.63 -3.23 -18.80
C GLU A 31 -17.03 -1.86 -19.14
N PHE A 32 -16.91 -0.96 -18.15
CA PHE A 32 -16.28 0.34 -18.33
C PHE A 32 -14.85 0.23 -18.89
N PHE A 33 -14.10 -0.80 -18.50
CA PHE A 33 -12.70 -0.97 -18.93
C PHE A 33 -12.52 -1.61 -20.29
N GLN A 34 -13.56 -2.24 -20.89
CA GLN A 34 -13.42 -3.00 -22.14
C GLN A 34 -12.88 -2.19 -23.32
N SER A 35 -13.22 -0.90 -23.40
CA SER A 35 -12.83 -0.01 -24.50
C SER A 35 -11.79 1.03 -24.10
N ARG A 36 -11.19 0.91 -22.92
CA ARG A 36 -10.29 1.94 -22.37
C ARG A 36 -8.93 1.37 -22.00
N GLU A 37 -7.91 2.17 -22.23
CA GLU A 37 -6.52 1.82 -21.86
C GLU A 37 -6.30 2.03 -20.34
N ILE A 38 -6.94 1.17 -19.54
CA ILE A 38 -6.83 1.17 -18.08
C ILE A 38 -6.36 -0.20 -17.60
N THR A 39 -5.35 -0.20 -16.74
CA THR A 39 -4.93 -1.37 -15.96
C THR A 39 -5.20 -1.10 -14.48
N SER A 40 -5.53 -2.14 -13.69
CA SER A 40 -6.05 -1.88 -12.34
C SER A 40 -5.88 -3.06 -11.40
N ARG A 41 -6.05 -2.74 -10.11
CA ARG A 41 -6.32 -3.67 -9.02
C ARG A 41 -7.43 -3.08 -8.17
N ILE A 42 -8.67 -3.49 -8.45
CA ILE A 42 -9.86 -3.03 -7.74
C ILE A 42 -10.49 -4.20 -7.00
N TYR A 43 -10.76 -3.98 -5.73
CA TYR A 43 -11.50 -4.88 -4.85
C TYR A 43 -12.79 -4.24 -4.39
N ILE A 44 -13.89 -4.95 -4.57
CA ILE A 44 -15.24 -4.52 -4.21
C ILE A 44 -15.83 -5.54 -3.24
N SER A 45 -16.46 -5.07 -2.19
CA SER A 45 -17.15 -5.88 -1.19
C SER A 45 -18.47 -5.23 -0.80
N HIS A 46 -19.25 -5.88 0.05
CA HIS A 46 -20.40 -5.21 0.70
C HIS A 46 -20.00 -4.02 1.57
N GLN A 47 -18.73 -3.96 2.01
CA GLN A 47 -18.19 -2.86 2.82
C GLN A 47 -17.78 -1.64 2.01
N GLY A 48 -17.70 -1.73 0.66
CA GLY A 48 -17.26 -0.64 -0.20
C GLY A 48 -16.29 -1.04 -1.29
N ILE A 49 -15.41 -0.12 -1.67
CA ILE A 49 -14.44 -0.25 -2.76
C ILE A 49 -13.03 0.17 -2.33
N ASN A 50 -12.03 -0.57 -2.81
CA ASN A 50 -10.62 -0.21 -2.72
C ASN A 50 -10.00 -0.35 -4.11
N ALA A 51 -9.56 0.76 -4.68
CA ALA A 51 -9.16 0.84 -6.08
C ALA A 51 -7.77 1.46 -6.25
N GLN A 52 -6.99 0.84 -7.11
CA GLN A 52 -5.76 1.36 -7.67
C GLN A 52 -5.76 1.06 -9.16
N MET A 53 -5.42 2.05 -9.98
CA MET A 53 -5.39 1.88 -11.44
C MET A 53 -4.38 2.80 -12.10
N SER A 54 -4.06 2.48 -13.34
CA SER A 54 -3.22 3.31 -14.20
C SER A 54 -3.83 3.36 -15.60
N GLY A 55 -3.78 4.52 -16.20
CA GLY A 55 -4.29 4.76 -17.55
C GLY A 55 -3.81 6.09 -18.10
N THR A 56 -4.17 6.40 -19.33
CA THR A 56 -3.96 7.74 -19.87
C THR A 56 -4.70 8.78 -19.02
N LYS A 57 -4.20 10.01 -18.96
CA LYS A 57 -4.86 11.10 -18.22
C LYS A 57 -6.35 11.22 -18.58
N LYS A 58 -6.67 11.10 -19.88
CA LYS A 58 -8.05 11.11 -20.38
C LYS A 58 -8.88 9.96 -19.82
N ALA A 59 -8.39 8.72 -19.92
CA ALA A 59 -9.12 7.53 -19.47
C ALA A 59 -9.36 7.54 -17.95
N ILE A 60 -8.40 8.06 -17.18
CA ILE A 60 -8.55 8.21 -15.72
C ILE A 60 -9.56 9.32 -15.38
N GLN A 61 -9.56 10.44 -16.12
CA GLN A 61 -10.58 11.48 -15.91
C GLN A 61 -11.98 10.95 -16.23
N GLU A 62 -12.17 10.29 -17.36
CA GLU A 62 -13.44 9.64 -17.72
C GLU A 62 -13.92 8.65 -16.65
N TYR A 63 -13.00 7.92 -16.02
CA TYR A 63 -13.33 7.01 -14.92
C TYR A 63 -13.79 7.75 -13.66
N MET A 64 -13.11 8.82 -13.28
CA MET A 64 -13.51 9.63 -12.12
C MET A 64 -14.88 10.27 -12.34
N ASP A 65 -15.13 10.82 -13.53
CA ASP A 65 -16.41 11.42 -13.89
C ASP A 65 -17.53 10.36 -13.82
N TRP A 66 -17.32 9.20 -14.42
CA TRP A 66 -18.26 8.09 -14.38
C TRP A 66 -18.54 7.60 -12.95
N MET A 67 -17.55 7.54 -12.09
CA MET A 67 -17.74 7.18 -10.68
C MET A 67 -18.59 8.22 -9.96
N GLN A 68 -18.39 9.50 -10.23
CA GLN A 68 -19.11 10.60 -9.58
C GLN A 68 -20.55 10.79 -10.09
N GLU A 69 -20.94 10.19 -11.21
CA GLU A 69 -22.34 10.11 -11.66
C GLU A 69 -23.21 9.32 -10.67
N ASP A 70 -22.64 8.37 -9.93
CA ASP A 70 -23.34 7.63 -8.88
C ASP A 70 -23.27 8.38 -7.55
N PRO A 71 -24.43 8.78 -6.96
CA PRO A 71 -24.46 9.55 -5.71
C PRO A 71 -23.71 8.90 -4.55
N ARG A 72 -23.53 7.58 -4.57
CA ARG A 72 -22.77 6.87 -3.54
C ARG A 72 -21.29 7.22 -3.55
N PHE A 73 -20.75 7.66 -4.68
CA PHE A 73 -19.33 7.83 -4.91
C PHE A 73 -18.88 9.29 -5.09
N VAL A 74 -19.77 10.26 -4.93
CA VAL A 74 -19.46 11.70 -5.12
C VAL A 74 -18.37 12.22 -4.18
N ASN A 75 -18.22 11.60 -2.99
CA ASN A 75 -17.26 12.03 -1.97
C ASN A 75 -15.95 11.23 -1.99
N ILE A 76 -15.63 10.53 -3.09
CA ILE A 76 -14.37 9.81 -3.20
C ILE A 76 -13.19 10.78 -3.17
N ASP A 77 -12.23 10.48 -2.30
CA ASP A 77 -10.94 11.15 -2.23
C ASP A 77 -9.96 10.50 -3.22
N PHE A 78 -9.93 11.02 -4.43
CA PHE A 78 -9.04 10.57 -5.49
C PHE A 78 -7.61 11.09 -5.28
N LYS A 79 -6.63 10.17 -5.27
CA LYS A 79 -5.19 10.45 -5.20
C LYS A 79 -4.56 10.14 -6.55
N ILE A 80 -4.04 11.17 -7.22
CA ILE A 80 -3.55 11.07 -8.60
C ILE A 80 -2.06 11.37 -8.63
N HIS A 81 -1.30 10.52 -9.31
CA HIS A 81 0.13 10.70 -9.59
C HIS A 81 0.39 10.59 -11.09
N ALA A 82 1.13 11.53 -11.64
CA ALA A 82 1.61 11.43 -13.01
C ALA A 82 2.65 10.30 -13.14
N HIS A 83 2.61 9.57 -14.27
CA HIS A 83 3.53 8.48 -14.55
C HIS A 83 3.81 8.37 -16.06
N HIS A 84 4.92 7.71 -16.42
CA HIS A 84 5.34 7.59 -17.82
C HIS A 84 4.84 6.30 -18.50
N GLU A 85 4.43 5.28 -17.75
CA GLU A 85 3.95 3.99 -18.25
C GLU A 85 2.77 3.44 -17.44
N GLN A 86 2.17 2.35 -17.91
CA GLN A 86 1.16 1.60 -17.17
C GLN A 86 1.78 0.92 -15.93
N ALA A 87 1.23 1.23 -14.75
CA ALA A 87 1.74 0.72 -13.47
C ALA A 87 1.24 -0.69 -13.11
N PHE A 88 0.24 -1.23 -13.80
CA PHE A 88 -0.30 -2.58 -13.55
C PHE A 88 -0.20 -3.45 -14.80
N PRO A 89 -0.03 -4.77 -14.64
CA PRO A 89 0.12 -5.69 -15.79
C PRO A 89 -1.19 -5.92 -16.56
N ARG A 90 -2.34 -5.65 -15.96
CA ARG A 90 -3.68 -5.89 -16.54
C ARG A 90 -4.77 -5.20 -15.71
N ALA A 91 -5.97 -5.05 -16.30
CA ALA A 91 -7.16 -4.69 -15.57
C ALA A 91 -7.62 -5.87 -14.67
N THR A 92 -7.75 -5.61 -13.39
CA THR A 92 -8.22 -6.58 -12.41
C THR A 92 -9.30 -5.94 -11.54
N VAL A 93 -10.53 -6.41 -11.65
CA VAL A 93 -11.65 -6.05 -10.78
C VAL A 93 -12.23 -7.31 -10.18
N LYS A 94 -12.27 -7.41 -8.84
CA LYS A 94 -12.71 -8.63 -8.14
C LYS A 94 -13.55 -8.33 -6.91
N TYR A 95 -14.54 -9.17 -6.69
CA TYR A 95 -15.18 -9.27 -5.39
C TYR A 95 -14.20 -9.78 -4.33
N ARG A 96 -14.29 -9.21 -3.15
CA ARG A 96 -13.61 -9.66 -1.92
C ARG A 96 -14.60 -9.64 -0.76
N LYS A 97 -14.52 -10.61 0.14
CA LYS A 97 -15.36 -10.65 1.34
C LYS A 97 -15.12 -9.44 2.24
N GLN A 98 -13.87 -8.97 2.30
CA GLN A 98 -13.43 -7.82 3.09
C GLN A 98 -12.45 -6.98 2.26
N LEU A 99 -12.48 -5.65 2.44
CA LEU A 99 -11.52 -4.73 1.81
C LEU A 99 -10.15 -4.77 2.48
N VAL A 100 -10.13 -4.95 3.78
CA VAL A 100 -8.93 -5.13 4.62
C VAL A 100 -9.06 -6.47 5.34
N ALA A 101 -8.00 -7.28 5.27
CA ALA A 101 -7.99 -8.59 5.93
C ALA A 101 -7.85 -8.41 7.45
N LEU A 102 -8.96 -8.47 8.16
CA LEU A 102 -9.05 -8.35 9.61
C LEU A 102 -10.02 -9.40 10.14
N ASP A 103 -9.57 -10.26 11.06
CA ASP A 103 -10.43 -11.28 11.68
C ASP A 103 -11.24 -10.68 12.87
N HIS A 104 -11.73 -9.48 12.68
CA HIS A 104 -12.59 -8.74 13.62
C HIS A 104 -13.58 -7.89 12.83
N ASN A 105 -14.75 -7.65 13.41
CA ASN A 105 -15.79 -6.82 12.82
C ASN A 105 -15.72 -5.40 13.41
N ALA A 106 -14.73 -4.61 12.98
CA ALA A 106 -14.59 -3.21 13.36
C ALA A 106 -15.46 -2.32 12.45
N ASP A 107 -16.08 -1.32 13.03
CA ASP A 107 -16.86 -0.32 12.30
C ASP A 107 -15.93 0.82 11.83
N PRO A 108 -15.68 1.00 10.52
CA PRO A 108 -14.79 2.04 10.01
C PRO A 108 -15.27 3.46 10.35
N HIS A 109 -16.58 3.66 10.62
CA HIS A 109 -17.14 4.97 10.98
C HIS A 109 -16.85 5.36 12.44
N ARG A 110 -16.32 4.44 13.24
CA ARG A 110 -15.93 4.66 14.64
C ARG A 110 -14.42 4.77 14.83
N GLY A 111 -13.69 4.98 13.75
CA GLY A 111 -12.23 5.13 13.73
C GLY A 111 -11.70 6.35 14.45
N GLY A 112 -10.38 6.52 14.43
CA GLY A 112 -9.69 7.68 14.97
C GLY A 112 -9.98 8.96 14.17
N GLU A 113 -9.62 10.10 14.73
CA GLU A 113 -9.73 11.40 14.07
C GLU A 113 -8.79 11.48 12.86
N HIS A 114 -9.32 11.95 11.71
CA HIS A 114 -8.52 12.18 10.51
C HIS A 114 -7.73 13.48 10.64
N VAL A 115 -6.40 13.36 10.55
CA VAL A 115 -5.47 14.49 10.64
C VAL A 115 -4.87 14.79 9.27
N ARG A 116 -4.98 16.03 8.81
CA ARG A 116 -4.38 16.47 7.54
C ARG A 116 -2.85 16.40 7.59
N PRO A 117 -2.15 16.20 6.46
CA PRO A 117 -0.69 16.09 6.41
C PRO A 117 0.07 17.21 7.13
N ALA A 118 -0.31 18.47 6.94
CA ALA A 118 0.34 19.61 7.61
C ALA A 118 0.22 19.54 9.15
N GLN A 119 -0.98 19.24 9.66
CA GLN A 119 -1.20 19.07 11.10
C GLN A 119 -0.49 17.82 11.63
N TRP A 120 -0.49 16.72 10.85
CA TRP A 120 0.25 15.49 11.17
C TRP A 120 1.74 15.77 11.37
N LYS A 121 2.35 16.52 10.43
CA LYS A 121 3.74 16.96 10.51
C LYS A 121 4.01 17.77 11.76
N GLN A 122 3.14 18.74 12.09
CA GLN A 122 3.24 19.51 13.32
C GLN A 122 3.18 18.62 14.57
N MET A 123 2.22 17.69 14.63
CA MET A 123 2.07 16.76 15.77
C MET A 123 3.29 15.85 15.95
N LEU A 124 3.99 15.47 14.88
CA LEU A 124 5.23 14.69 14.94
C LEU A 124 6.44 15.50 15.44
N GLN A 125 6.41 16.84 15.29
CA GLN A 125 7.46 17.75 15.74
C GLN A 125 7.28 18.23 17.18
N GLU A 126 6.09 18.04 17.75
CA GLU A 126 5.79 18.36 19.15
C GLU A 126 6.46 17.35 20.11
N ASP A 127 6.35 17.61 21.44
CA ASP A 127 6.80 16.67 22.46
C ASP A 127 6.08 15.31 22.32
N THR A 128 6.86 14.27 22.08
CA THR A 128 6.39 12.91 21.82
C THR A 128 6.39 11.98 23.02
N GLN A 129 6.65 12.49 24.26
CA GLN A 129 6.79 11.64 25.46
C GLN A 129 5.61 10.68 25.68
N ASN A 130 4.38 11.10 25.33
CA ASN A 130 3.18 10.28 25.42
C ASN A 130 2.58 9.95 24.04
N THR A 131 3.38 9.93 22.99
CA THR A 131 2.92 9.66 21.65
C THR A 131 3.36 8.27 21.18
N LEU A 132 2.42 7.46 20.72
CA LEU A 132 2.65 6.18 20.07
C LEU A 132 2.37 6.35 18.56
N LEU A 133 3.42 6.47 17.77
CA LEU A 133 3.33 6.52 16.31
C LEU A 133 3.37 5.10 15.74
N LEU A 134 2.24 4.58 15.25
CA LEU A 134 2.10 3.23 14.74
C LEU A 134 2.09 3.17 13.21
N ASP A 135 3.03 2.44 12.64
CA ASP A 135 2.98 2.02 11.24
C ASP A 135 2.16 0.73 11.13
N VAL A 136 0.92 0.84 10.63
CA VAL A 136 0.03 -0.32 10.45
C VAL A 136 0.15 -0.95 9.06
N ARG A 137 1.33 -0.87 8.46
CA ARG A 137 1.68 -1.51 7.19
C ARG A 137 2.41 -2.83 7.43
N ASN A 138 2.60 -3.60 6.36
CA ASN A 138 3.35 -4.85 6.43
C ASN A 138 4.86 -4.59 6.62
N ASP A 139 5.58 -5.58 7.13
CA ASP A 139 7.01 -5.54 7.36
C ASP A 139 7.82 -5.10 6.12
N TYR A 140 7.50 -5.65 4.96
CA TYR A 140 8.17 -5.28 3.71
C TYR A 140 7.87 -3.83 3.26
N GLU A 141 6.75 -3.23 3.65
CA GLU A 141 6.48 -1.81 3.39
C GLU A 141 7.31 -0.93 4.31
N TRP A 142 7.37 -1.29 5.60
CA TRP A 142 8.13 -0.57 6.63
C TRP A 142 9.63 -0.58 6.35
N LYS A 143 10.17 -1.71 5.93
CA LYS A 143 11.62 -1.88 5.67
C LYS A 143 12.19 -0.87 4.69
N ILE A 144 11.45 -0.46 3.68
CA ILE A 144 11.97 0.46 2.65
C ILE A 144 11.61 1.92 2.90
N GLY A 145 10.73 2.21 3.85
CA GLY A 145 10.44 3.57 4.26
C GLY A 145 9.38 3.65 5.35
N HIS A 146 9.58 4.55 6.30
CA HIS A 146 8.69 4.80 7.43
C HIS A 146 8.94 6.20 8.01
N PHE A 147 7.99 6.72 8.81
CA PHE A 147 8.23 7.93 9.59
C PHE A 147 9.26 7.70 10.68
N GLU A 148 10.09 8.71 10.93
CA GLU A 148 11.05 8.69 12.03
C GLU A 148 10.33 8.48 13.37
N GLY A 149 10.85 7.58 14.20
CA GLY A 149 10.24 7.24 15.50
C GLY A 149 9.00 6.35 15.43
N ALA A 150 8.59 5.91 14.22
CA ALA A 150 7.45 5.00 14.11
C ALA A 150 7.75 3.62 14.69
N VAL A 151 6.79 3.10 15.47
CA VAL A 151 6.79 1.74 15.96
C VAL A 151 6.06 0.84 14.96
N ARG A 152 6.70 -0.25 14.59
CA ARG A 152 6.09 -1.30 13.80
C ARG A 152 5.52 -2.38 14.72
N PRO A 153 4.23 -2.75 14.58
CA PRO A 153 3.70 -3.93 15.26
C PRO A 153 4.49 -5.19 14.91
N GLU A 154 4.95 -5.93 15.89
CA GLU A 154 5.61 -7.23 15.68
C GLU A 154 4.56 -8.32 15.42
N LEU A 155 4.01 -8.29 14.21
CA LEU A 155 2.96 -9.20 13.77
C LEU A 155 3.39 -9.93 12.49
N ASP A 156 3.27 -11.24 12.50
CA ASP A 156 3.45 -12.07 11.29
C ASP A 156 2.39 -11.75 10.24
N MET A 157 1.17 -11.47 10.71
CA MET A 157 0.02 -11.12 9.88
C MET A 157 -0.85 -10.06 10.58
N PHE A 158 -1.27 -9.05 9.83
CA PHE A 158 -2.16 -7.98 10.34
C PHE A 158 -3.54 -8.47 10.81
N ARG A 159 -3.96 -9.67 10.46
CA ARG A 159 -5.15 -10.32 11.05
C ARG A 159 -5.07 -10.44 12.56
N ARG A 160 -3.85 -10.51 13.12
CA ARG A 160 -3.59 -10.60 14.57
C ARG A 160 -3.53 -9.23 15.25
N PHE A 161 -3.80 -8.16 14.55
CA PHE A 161 -3.81 -6.81 15.12
C PHE A 161 -4.74 -6.67 16.34
N PRO A 162 -5.92 -7.34 16.43
CA PRO A 162 -6.73 -7.30 17.65
C PRO A 162 -6.04 -7.82 18.91
N GLU A 163 -5.13 -8.82 18.76
CA GLU A 163 -4.33 -9.33 19.89
C GLU A 163 -3.25 -8.32 20.30
N TYR A 164 -2.59 -7.72 19.33
CA TYR A 164 -1.56 -6.71 19.55
C TYR A 164 -2.12 -5.46 20.27
N VAL A 165 -3.30 -5.01 19.90
CA VAL A 165 -3.95 -3.85 20.52
C VAL A 165 -4.24 -4.09 22.01
N LYS A 166 -4.59 -5.32 22.40
CA LYS A 166 -4.74 -5.69 23.81
C LYS A 166 -3.42 -5.59 24.58
N GLN A 167 -2.32 -6.03 23.98
CA GLN A 167 -0.99 -5.90 24.58
C GLN A 167 -0.57 -4.43 24.73
N LEU A 168 -0.89 -3.58 23.74
CA LEU A 168 -0.62 -2.14 23.84
C LEU A 168 -1.33 -1.50 25.03
N ARG A 169 -2.55 -1.92 25.34
CA ARG A 169 -3.29 -1.43 26.50
C ARG A 169 -2.63 -1.77 27.84
N GLU A 170 -1.86 -2.84 27.91
CA GLU A 170 -1.09 -3.22 29.10
C GLU A 170 0.19 -2.38 29.25
N GLN A 171 0.73 -1.85 28.14
CA GLN A 171 1.97 -1.10 28.09
C GLN A 171 1.77 0.42 28.16
N TYR A 172 0.65 0.91 27.69
CA TYR A 172 0.34 2.33 27.54
C TYR A 172 -0.96 2.70 28.28
N ASP A 173 -1.00 3.88 28.85
CA ASP A 173 -2.22 4.45 29.46
C ASP A 173 -3.19 4.89 28.33
N PRO A 174 -4.36 4.24 28.16
CA PRO A 174 -5.27 4.52 27.05
C PRO A 174 -5.86 5.93 27.06
N GLU A 175 -5.95 6.57 28.23
CA GLU A 175 -6.52 7.92 28.36
C GLU A 175 -5.47 9.02 28.08
N LYS A 176 -4.20 8.75 28.35
CA LYS A 176 -3.11 9.74 28.22
C LYS A 176 -2.30 9.60 26.94
N THR A 177 -2.25 8.39 26.39
CA THR A 177 -1.43 8.13 25.19
C THR A 177 -2.07 8.70 23.95
N ARG A 178 -1.36 9.54 23.22
CA ARG A 178 -1.70 9.99 21.88
C ARG A 178 -1.29 8.90 20.89
N VAL A 179 -2.26 8.23 20.29
CA VAL A 179 -2.01 7.19 19.27
C VAL A 179 -2.12 7.82 17.88
N MET A 180 -1.05 7.84 17.12
CA MET A 180 -0.99 8.31 15.75
C MET A 180 -0.76 7.13 14.81
N MET A 181 -1.67 6.89 13.87
CA MET A 181 -1.64 5.70 13.00
C MET A 181 -1.59 6.09 11.54
N TYR A 182 -0.79 5.39 10.77
CA TYR A 182 -0.71 5.60 9.34
C TYR A 182 -0.56 4.30 8.55
N CYS A 183 -1.01 4.33 7.29
CA CYS A 183 -0.68 3.33 6.29
C CYS A 183 -0.45 3.99 4.93
N THR A 184 -0.26 3.22 3.88
CA THR A 184 0.05 3.74 2.54
C THR A 184 -1.00 4.71 2.02
N GLY A 185 -2.29 4.35 2.05
CA GLY A 185 -3.39 5.16 1.48
C GLY A 185 -4.51 5.53 2.45
N GLY A 186 -4.47 5.07 3.72
CA GLY A 186 -5.46 5.35 4.75
C GLY A 186 -6.40 4.19 5.10
N ILE A 187 -6.72 3.30 4.17
CA ILE A 187 -7.78 2.28 4.31
C ILE A 187 -7.62 1.36 5.54
N ARG A 188 -6.39 0.95 5.87
CA ARG A 188 -6.13 0.08 7.04
C ARG A 188 -6.42 0.82 8.35
N CYS A 189 -6.08 2.11 8.38
CA CYS A 189 -6.28 2.93 9.57
C CYS A 189 -7.75 3.05 9.96
N GLU A 190 -8.69 3.05 9.01
CA GLU A 190 -10.12 3.13 9.32
C GLU A 190 -10.57 2.03 10.29
N LEU A 191 -10.14 0.78 10.04
CA LEU A 191 -10.51 -0.35 10.89
C LEU A 191 -9.63 -0.48 12.13
N TYR A 192 -8.31 -0.23 11.97
CA TYR A 192 -7.37 -0.45 13.07
C TYR A 192 -7.45 0.64 14.14
N SER A 193 -7.76 1.87 13.76
CA SER A 193 -8.03 2.93 14.73
C SER A 193 -9.36 2.73 15.47
N ALA A 194 -10.36 2.15 14.81
CA ALA A 194 -11.59 1.74 15.48
C ALA A 194 -11.32 0.68 16.57
N LEU A 195 -10.48 -0.31 16.28
CA LEU A 195 -10.04 -1.31 17.27
C LEU A 195 -9.30 -0.67 18.45
N MET A 196 -8.42 0.31 18.19
CA MET A 196 -7.75 1.05 19.29
C MET A 196 -8.77 1.71 20.22
N LYS A 197 -9.81 2.33 19.66
CA LYS A 197 -10.89 2.95 20.44
C LYS A 197 -11.75 1.92 21.18
N GLU A 198 -12.02 0.77 20.58
CA GLU A 198 -12.78 -0.32 21.22
C GLU A 198 -12.10 -0.86 22.49
N VAL A 199 -10.75 -0.88 22.52
CA VAL A 199 -10.01 -1.29 23.73
C VAL A 199 -9.75 -0.14 24.71
N GLY A 200 -10.28 1.07 24.46
CA GLY A 200 -10.32 2.17 25.40
C GLY A 200 -9.36 3.33 25.13
N PHE A 201 -8.53 3.29 24.06
CA PHE A 201 -7.73 4.47 23.71
C PHE A 201 -8.64 5.62 23.27
N THR A 202 -8.50 6.77 23.91
CA THR A 202 -9.36 7.94 23.67
C THR A 202 -8.79 8.90 22.63
N ASN A 203 -7.44 9.05 22.59
CA ASN A 203 -6.74 9.99 21.74
C ASN A 203 -6.15 9.27 20.52
N VAL A 204 -6.99 8.89 19.57
CA VAL A 204 -6.59 8.10 18.39
C VAL A 204 -6.72 8.94 17.13
N TYR A 205 -5.62 9.11 16.42
CA TYR A 205 -5.49 9.92 15.20
C TYR A 205 -5.02 9.06 14.05
N GLN A 206 -5.51 9.35 12.84
CA GLN A 206 -5.08 8.68 11.61
C GLN A 206 -4.71 9.68 10.53
N LEU A 207 -3.62 9.41 9.80
CA LEU A 207 -3.15 10.27 8.72
C LEU A 207 -4.14 10.24 7.55
N GLN A 208 -4.81 11.36 7.32
CA GLN A 208 -5.78 11.52 6.24
C GLN A 208 -5.12 11.27 4.87
N GLY A 209 -5.64 10.30 4.12
CA GLY A 209 -5.13 9.94 2.81
C GLY A 209 -3.81 9.15 2.84
N GLY A 210 -3.29 8.83 4.04
CA GLY A 210 -2.08 8.05 4.26
C GLY A 210 -0.81 8.72 3.77
N VAL A 211 0.27 7.94 3.71
CA VAL A 211 1.60 8.42 3.29
C VAL A 211 1.58 8.96 1.86
N ILE A 212 0.72 8.44 0.98
CA ILE A 212 0.58 8.96 -0.38
C ILE A 212 0.22 10.45 -0.36
N ARG A 213 -0.80 10.83 0.41
CA ARG A 213 -1.21 12.23 0.51
C ARG A 213 -0.16 13.08 1.21
N TYR A 214 0.45 12.56 2.27
CA TYR A 214 1.55 13.24 2.96
C TYR A 214 2.68 13.58 1.99
N GLY A 215 3.11 12.64 1.17
CA GLY A 215 4.16 12.88 0.18
C GLY A 215 3.79 13.92 -0.88
N LEU A 216 2.51 14.01 -1.27
CA LEU A 216 2.01 15.01 -2.23
C LEU A 216 1.98 16.42 -1.65
N GLU A 217 1.64 16.58 -0.36
CA GLU A 217 1.41 17.87 0.28
C GLU A 217 2.63 18.38 1.05
N GLU A 218 3.37 17.48 1.76
CA GLU A 218 4.47 17.83 2.67
C GLU A 218 5.85 17.33 2.21
N GLY A 219 5.90 16.54 1.14
CA GLY A 219 7.15 15.97 0.65
C GLY A 219 7.70 14.86 1.53
N THR A 220 9.02 14.89 1.84
CA THR A 220 9.73 13.81 2.54
C THR A 220 10.14 14.14 3.97
N ASP A 221 9.73 15.28 4.50
CA ASP A 221 10.07 15.66 5.89
C ASP A 221 9.56 14.59 6.87
N LEU A 222 10.43 14.23 7.83
CA LEU A 222 10.19 13.19 8.83
C LEU A 222 9.97 11.77 8.28
N TRP A 223 10.00 11.59 6.95
CA TRP A 223 9.93 10.29 6.31
C TRP A 223 11.31 9.79 5.92
N LYS A 224 11.62 8.53 6.22
CA LYS A 224 12.87 7.86 5.85
C LYS A 224 12.63 6.89 4.69
N GLY A 225 13.51 6.89 3.69
CA GLY A 225 13.49 5.96 2.56
C GLY A 225 12.38 6.22 1.54
N LYS A 226 11.91 5.15 0.87
CA LYS A 226 10.92 5.16 -0.20
C LYS A 226 9.56 4.62 0.27
N LEU A 227 8.51 4.90 -0.46
CA LEU A 227 7.18 4.34 -0.21
C LEU A 227 7.00 3.05 -1.01
N PHE A 228 6.61 1.96 -0.33
CA PHE A 228 6.15 0.75 -1.00
C PHE A 228 4.76 0.97 -1.60
N VAL A 229 4.60 0.62 -2.87
CA VAL A 229 3.32 0.65 -3.59
C VAL A 229 2.97 -0.72 -4.15
N PHE A 230 1.67 -1.01 -4.28
CA PHE A 230 1.19 -2.33 -4.68
C PHE A 230 0.99 -2.46 -6.20
N ASP A 231 1.92 -1.90 -6.97
CA ASP A 231 1.97 -2.00 -8.43
C ASP A 231 3.38 -2.38 -8.92
N ASP A 232 3.62 -2.36 -10.23
CA ASP A 232 4.89 -2.80 -10.82
C ASP A 232 6.10 -1.93 -10.41
N ARG A 233 5.87 -0.75 -9.84
CA ARG A 233 6.94 0.15 -9.36
C ARG A 233 7.56 -0.30 -8.03
N LEU A 234 6.79 -0.97 -7.17
CA LEU A 234 7.12 -1.48 -5.82
C LEU A 234 7.61 -0.44 -4.82
N ALA A 235 8.63 0.34 -5.16
CA ALA A 235 9.22 1.37 -4.33
C ALA A 235 9.27 2.69 -5.11
N VAL A 236 8.65 3.72 -4.58
CA VAL A 236 8.63 5.05 -5.19
C VAL A 236 9.13 6.09 -4.20
N PRO A 237 9.92 7.09 -4.63
CA PRO A 237 10.25 8.22 -3.79
C PRO A 237 8.98 9.02 -3.47
N LEU A 238 8.88 9.63 -2.28
CA LEU A 238 7.77 10.51 -1.93
C LEU A 238 7.88 11.88 -2.57
N SER A 239 9.09 12.33 -2.88
CA SER A 239 9.38 13.56 -3.62
C SER A 239 10.41 13.29 -4.71
N GLU A 240 10.72 14.31 -5.51
CA GLU A 240 11.75 14.24 -6.57
C GLU A 240 13.17 14.04 -6.01
N GLU A 241 13.39 14.30 -4.72
CA GLU A 241 14.66 14.06 -4.07
C GLU A 241 14.89 12.56 -3.92
N ALA A 242 15.97 12.06 -4.50
CA ALA A 242 16.43 10.70 -4.32
C ALA A 242 16.81 10.47 -2.86
N LYS A 243 16.13 9.54 -2.18
CA LYS A 243 16.49 9.10 -0.84
C LYS A 243 17.33 7.83 -0.93
N GLU A 244 18.43 7.82 -0.16
CA GLU A 244 19.24 6.62 0.00
C GLU A 244 18.38 5.47 0.59
N PRO A 245 18.63 4.22 0.14
CA PRO A 245 17.98 3.06 0.73
C PRO A 245 18.23 2.96 2.24
N ILE A 246 17.18 2.79 3.03
CA ILE A 246 17.29 2.56 4.48
C ILE A 246 17.41 1.06 4.83
N SER A 247 17.18 0.20 3.86
CA SER A 247 17.33 -1.25 3.96
C SER A 247 18.63 -1.73 3.33
N GLN A 248 18.90 -3.02 3.49
CA GLN A 248 20.09 -3.67 2.99
C GLN A 248 19.76 -4.94 2.22
N CYS A 249 20.61 -5.29 1.27
CA CYS A 249 20.61 -6.59 0.61
C CYS A 249 20.77 -7.70 1.65
N HIS A 250 19.84 -8.66 1.67
CA HIS A 250 19.85 -9.76 2.65
C HIS A 250 21.09 -10.67 2.55
N ARG A 251 21.88 -10.59 1.46
CA ARG A 251 23.08 -11.39 1.25
C ARG A 251 24.39 -10.67 1.57
N CYS A 252 24.60 -9.49 1.01
CA CYS A 252 25.89 -8.78 1.11
C CYS A 252 25.83 -7.56 2.03
N GLY A 253 24.66 -7.17 2.56
CA GLY A 253 24.52 -6.00 3.43
C GLY A 253 24.63 -4.64 2.73
N THR A 254 24.87 -4.58 1.42
CA THR A 254 24.89 -3.30 0.69
C THR A 254 23.53 -2.62 0.78
N PRO A 255 23.46 -1.28 0.94
CA PRO A 255 22.21 -0.54 0.92
C PRO A 255 21.35 -0.89 -0.30
N CYS A 256 20.09 -1.23 -0.10
CA CYS A 256 19.22 -1.72 -1.17
C CYS A 256 17.74 -1.60 -0.80
N ASP A 257 16.92 -1.17 -1.75
CA ASP A 257 15.47 -1.09 -1.65
C ASP A 257 14.74 -1.85 -2.77
N VAL A 258 15.45 -2.74 -3.47
CA VAL A 258 14.91 -3.52 -4.59
C VAL A 258 14.37 -4.86 -4.10
N TYR A 259 13.07 -5.08 -4.32
CA TYR A 259 12.41 -6.32 -3.99
C TYR A 259 12.37 -7.30 -5.16
N TYR A 260 12.65 -8.56 -4.87
CA TYR A 260 12.45 -9.69 -5.77
C TYR A 260 11.46 -10.68 -5.16
N ASN A 261 10.64 -11.31 -6.00
CA ASN A 261 10.00 -12.57 -5.62
C ASN A 261 10.93 -13.72 -5.96
N CYS A 262 11.13 -14.62 -5.02
CA CYS A 262 11.96 -15.79 -5.22
C CYS A 262 11.60 -16.49 -6.53
N ALA A 263 12.63 -16.80 -7.35
CA ALA A 263 12.45 -17.46 -8.63
C ALA A 263 11.93 -18.89 -8.48
N ASN A 264 12.18 -19.55 -7.34
CA ASN A 264 11.51 -20.81 -6.99
C ASN A 264 10.01 -20.59 -6.84
N MET A 265 9.22 -21.17 -7.75
CA MET A 265 7.77 -20.99 -7.84
C MET A 265 7.01 -21.53 -6.63
N ASP A 266 7.58 -22.47 -5.92
CA ASP A 266 6.97 -23.07 -4.72
C ASP A 266 7.28 -22.25 -3.45
N CYS A 267 8.35 -21.46 -3.46
CA CYS A 267 8.71 -20.49 -2.41
C CYS A 267 8.03 -19.14 -2.64
N ASN A 268 8.34 -18.50 -3.76
CA ASN A 268 7.85 -17.18 -4.17
C ASN A 268 7.94 -16.08 -3.08
N ALA A 269 8.84 -16.22 -2.10
CA ALA A 269 9.04 -15.26 -1.02
C ALA A 269 9.51 -13.91 -1.56
N LEU A 270 9.02 -12.83 -0.97
CA LEU A 270 9.46 -11.46 -1.26
C LEU A 270 10.72 -11.17 -0.42
N PHE A 271 11.81 -10.72 -1.06
CA PHE A 271 13.07 -10.42 -0.39
C PHE A 271 13.82 -9.26 -1.03
N LEU A 272 14.63 -8.55 -0.23
CA LEU A 272 15.49 -7.46 -0.68
C LEU A 272 16.81 -8.02 -1.19
N SER A 273 17.24 -7.61 -2.38
CA SER A 273 18.53 -7.99 -2.94
C SER A 273 19.09 -6.92 -3.86
N CYS A 274 20.39 -6.67 -3.81
CA CYS A 274 21.05 -5.92 -4.86
C CYS A 274 21.10 -6.74 -6.17
N ALA A 275 21.26 -6.07 -7.29
CA ALA A 275 21.24 -6.71 -8.61
C ALA A 275 22.32 -7.78 -8.78
N GLU A 276 23.51 -7.56 -8.23
CA GLU A 276 24.62 -8.52 -8.27
C GLU A 276 24.30 -9.80 -7.52
N CYS A 277 23.81 -9.68 -6.28
CA CYS A 277 23.40 -10.83 -5.49
C CYS A 277 22.21 -11.58 -6.08
N ALA A 278 21.22 -10.84 -6.63
CA ALA A 278 20.09 -11.46 -7.30
C ALA A 278 20.51 -12.26 -8.55
N ARG A 279 21.45 -11.71 -9.34
CA ARG A 279 22.02 -12.40 -10.51
C ARG A 279 22.80 -13.64 -10.11
N ALA A 280 23.63 -13.56 -9.06
CA ALA A 280 24.46 -14.67 -8.59
C ALA A 280 23.66 -15.91 -8.18
N VAL A 281 22.38 -15.75 -7.79
CA VAL A 281 21.48 -16.84 -7.40
C VAL A 281 20.25 -16.95 -8.29
N SER A 282 20.35 -16.46 -9.51
CA SER A 282 19.25 -16.54 -10.50
C SER A 282 17.91 -16.09 -9.96
N GLY A 283 17.89 -15.06 -9.10
CA GLY A 283 16.66 -14.52 -8.48
C GLY A 283 16.07 -15.37 -7.37
N CYS A 284 16.78 -16.37 -6.85
CA CYS A 284 16.33 -17.17 -5.70
C CYS A 284 16.70 -16.51 -4.37
N CYS A 285 15.89 -16.70 -3.33
CA CYS A 285 16.17 -16.15 -2.01
C CYS A 285 17.25 -16.94 -1.25
N SER A 286 17.48 -18.20 -1.61
CA SER A 286 18.48 -19.08 -0.99
C SER A 286 19.09 -20.06 -2.02
N SER A 287 20.20 -20.70 -1.66
CA SER A 287 20.80 -21.78 -2.44
C SER A 287 19.84 -22.97 -2.61
N THR A 288 19.12 -23.34 -1.56
CA THR A 288 18.10 -24.40 -1.61
C THR A 288 17.00 -24.10 -2.64
N CYS A 289 16.61 -22.83 -2.75
CA CYS A 289 15.63 -22.41 -3.77
C CYS A 289 16.19 -22.46 -5.19
N LEU A 290 17.50 -22.26 -5.37
CA LEU A 290 18.14 -22.37 -6.67
C LEU A 290 18.16 -23.79 -7.21
N GLU A 291 18.26 -24.79 -6.32
CA GLU A 291 18.26 -26.24 -6.64
C GLU A 291 16.85 -26.82 -6.81
N ALA A 292 15.81 -26.03 -6.61
CA ALA A 292 14.43 -26.49 -6.71
C ALA A 292 14.04 -26.81 -8.17
N PRO A 293 13.11 -27.77 -8.40
CA PRO A 293 12.75 -28.22 -9.74
C PRO A 293 11.98 -27.16 -10.55
N ARG A 294 11.40 -26.14 -9.92
CA ARG A 294 10.52 -25.15 -10.54
C ARG A 294 11.05 -23.74 -10.35
N VAL A 295 12.20 -23.44 -10.94
CA VAL A 295 12.82 -22.10 -10.88
C VAL A 295 12.51 -21.32 -12.16
N ARG A 296 11.97 -20.10 -12.01
CA ARG A 296 11.71 -19.18 -13.13
C ARG A 296 13.04 -18.62 -13.68
N PRO A 297 13.13 -18.31 -14.98
CA PRO A 297 14.25 -17.56 -15.52
C PRO A 297 14.44 -16.23 -14.76
N PHE A 298 15.68 -15.89 -14.48
CA PHE A 298 16.04 -14.62 -13.85
C PHE A 298 15.65 -13.43 -14.73
N ALA A 299 15.16 -12.37 -14.11
CA ALA A 299 14.90 -11.08 -14.76
C ALA A 299 15.53 -9.97 -13.94
N GLU A 300 16.30 -9.10 -14.61
CA GLU A 300 17.01 -7.99 -13.98
C GLU A 300 16.05 -6.94 -13.40
N ASN A 301 14.94 -6.67 -14.10
CA ASN A 301 13.90 -5.76 -13.62
C ASN A 301 12.77 -6.57 -13.00
N PRO A 302 12.78 -6.76 -11.67
CA PRO A 302 11.74 -7.53 -11.02
C PRO A 302 10.41 -6.79 -11.10
N LYS A 303 9.41 -7.45 -11.69
CA LYS A 303 8.01 -7.01 -11.64
C LYS A 303 7.23 -8.14 -10.93
N PRO A 304 7.27 -8.20 -9.59
CA PRO A 304 6.82 -9.38 -8.84
C PRO A 304 5.33 -9.68 -9.00
N PHE A 305 4.53 -8.70 -9.39
CA PHE A 305 3.10 -8.91 -9.64
C PHE A 305 2.78 -9.36 -11.07
N ARG A 306 3.74 -9.31 -11.98
CA ARG A 306 3.58 -9.87 -13.33
C ARG A 306 3.85 -11.37 -13.30
N ARG A 307 2.80 -12.18 -13.45
CA ARG A 307 2.99 -13.58 -13.80
C ARG A 307 3.62 -13.63 -15.20
N LYS A 308 4.87 -14.02 -15.29
CA LYS A 308 5.44 -14.39 -16.58
C LYS A 308 4.64 -15.61 -17.07
N HIS A 309 3.96 -15.49 -18.20
CA HIS A 309 3.52 -16.67 -18.93
C HIS A 309 4.80 -17.47 -19.21
N LEU A 310 4.86 -18.69 -18.70
CA LEU A 310 5.79 -19.68 -19.21
C LEU A 310 5.49 -19.74 -20.70
N CYS A 311 6.50 -19.44 -21.52
CA CYS A 311 6.41 -19.65 -22.95
C CYS A 311 6.10 -21.15 -23.14
N THR A 312 4.91 -21.47 -23.61
CA THR A 312 4.49 -22.83 -23.92
C THR A 312 4.89 -23.22 -25.35
N GLU A 313 5.94 -22.57 -25.88
CA GLU A 313 6.50 -22.90 -27.17
C GLU A 313 8.01 -23.10 -27.02
N CYS A 314 8.41 -24.31 -26.70
CA CYS A 314 9.62 -25.02 -27.08
C CYS A 314 9.36 -26.52 -27.02
#